data_c0fcb188d7de5f4bfc3f6d1be85cf239
#
_entry.id   c0fcb188d7de5f4bfc3f6d1be85cf239
#
_cell.length_a   1.000
_cell.length_b   1.000
_cell.length_c   1.000
_cell.angle_alpha   90.00
_cell.angle_beta   90.00
_cell.angle_gamma   90.00
#
_symmetry.space_group_name_H-M   'P 1'
#
loop_
_entity.id
_entity.type
_entity.pdbx_description
1 polymer ?
#
loop_
_entity_poly.entity_id
_entity_poly.type
_entity_poly.pdbx_seq_one_letter_code
_entity_poly.pdbx_strand_id
1 'polypeptide(L)'
;MKQEQNRIIRDTKSDLLFVQGAAGSGKTSAVLQRIAYLLYRFRNGLDEKQMMIFSPNRLFNHYIANVLPELGEKNMIQTTFQDFIAKRLGKLEVESLFEQFENETNEARKEILLLKESTFLFELIGKYIALLQKGGLRFKDIKFRGETVISKEDIQAIFYATPRYKMPARFLETKKVLREKLYELANLEAKKAWVKDEMELLSEEEYRALVPTKLEFQSFDDEQDYLAKKIVRLKFKKLHKSVLDNQFWHMKQQFGHFMQYAPRLFDLAEFNISKEDWENEIHRIVASLNENKLALEDAVLFLELCDAALGKKVNRIMRFVFIDEIQDYSKAQIAYLKSIFPSSQFTLLGDLNQAIFKRNEKSLLEEIAPLFDASRTSVVELSKSYRSTEQITNFTKEIMTESERIIPFSRQGDVPKVIQTENFVAMMDVVQREALKLKKSSNMVAIIGRNQEICEEAYLSLYKKMDVKLVHMGNQKLSEGIMILPSYLAKGLEFDSVIVLDASEKTYPSSADKTLLYTMCSRAMHDLVAVSNGEITPLFKTIPNHLYEFETLSVKTQLPSDS
;
A
#
# COMPACT_ATOMS: atom_id res chain seq x y z
N MET A 1 2.34 1.30 -34.00
CA MET A 1 2.97 1.24 -32.67
C MET A 1 4.16 2.17 -32.70
N LYS A 2 4.29 3.10 -31.76
CA LYS A 2 5.33 4.13 -31.78
C LYS A 2 6.68 3.58 -31.36
N GLN A 3 7.74 4.23 -31.77
CA GLN A 3 9.12 3.77 -31.54
C GLN A 3 9.43 3.62 -30.04
N GLU A 4 8.93 4.54 -29.21
CA GLU A 4 9.12 4.53 -27.75
C GLU A 4 8.40 3.34 -27.10
N GLN A 5 7.14 3.04 -27.48
CA GLN A 5 6.39 1.90 -26.96
C GLN A 5 7.06 0.58 -27.35
N ASN A 6 7.55 0.45 -28.57
CA ASN A 6 8.32 -0.73 -28.99
C ASN A 6 9.60 -0.92 -28.15
N ARG A 7 10.27 0.16 -27.78
CA ARG A 7 11.45 0.11 -26.91
C ARG A 7 11.09 -0.42 -25.52
N ILE A 8 9.97 0.04 -24.96
CA ILE A 8 9.46 -0.46 -23.67
C ILE A 8 9.14 -1.95 -23.75
N ILE A 9 8.36 -2.36 -24.78
CA ILE A 9 7.87 -3.73 -24.93
C ILE A 9 9.03 -4.72 -25.07
N ARG A 10 10.06 -4.37 -25.84
CA ARG A 10 11.12 -5.29 -26.26
C ARG A 10 12.40 -5.23 -25.42
N ASP A 11 12.48 -4.34 -24.45
CA ASP A 11 13.65 -4.29 -23.56
C ASP A 11 13.73 -5.59 -22.72
N THR A 12 14.81 -6.33 -22.84
CA THR A 12 15.09 -7.57 -22.10
C THR A 12 16.43 -7.54 -21.38
N LYS A 13 17.15 -6.40 -21.45
CA LYS A 13 18.52 -6.27 -20.97
C LYS A 13 18.65 -5.43 -19.71
N SER A 14 17.73 -4.50 -19.49
CA SER A 14 17.78 -3.57 -18.37
C SER A 14 17.38 -4.26 -17.06
N ASP A 15 18.14 -3.98 -15.99
CA ASP A 15 17.74 -4.35 -14.62
C ASP A 15 16.69 -3.37 -14.09
N LEU A 16 16.77 -2.11 -14.52
CA LEU A 16 15.76 -1.09 -14.32
C LEU A 16 15.34 -0.50 -15.66
N LEU A 17 14.06 -0.65 -16.00
CA LEU A 17 13.38 0.10 -17.04
C LEU A 17 12.47 1.13 -16.38
N PHE A 18 12.79 2.41 -16.50
CA PHE A 18 11.97 3.51 -16.01
C PHE A 18 11.17 4.10 -17.15
N VAL A 19 9.85 4.05 -17.05
CA VAL A 19 8.90 4.56 -18.05
C VAL A 19 8.22 5.79 -17.48
N GLN A 20 8.63 6.95 -17.95
CA GLN A 20 8.05 8.23 -17.58
C GLN A 20 7.08 8.70 -18.66
N GLY A 21 5.97 9.32 -18.28
CA GLY A 21 5.06 9.93 -19.26
C GLY A 21 3.85 10.56 -18.62
N ALA A 22 3.25 11.49 -19.34
CA ALA A 22 2.04 12.17 -18.92
C ALA A 22 0.85 11.22 -18.74
N ALA A 23 -0.21 11.70 -18.08
CA ALA A 23 -1.50 11.00 -18.05
C ALA A 23 -1.94 10.65 -19.48
N GLY A 24 -2.40 9.43 -19.68
CA GLY A 24 -2.89 8.99 -20.98
C GLY A 24 -1.81 8.76 -22.06
N SER A 25 -0.53 8.77 -21.73
CA SER A 25 0.54 8.46 -22.71
C SER A 25 0.63 6.97 -23.08
N GLY A 26 -0.20 6.12 -22.48
CA GLY A 26 -0.25 4.68 -22.75
C GLY A 26 0.82 3.88 -22.01
N LYS A 27 1.36 4.39 -20.88
CA LYS A 27 2.33 3.69 -20.02
C LYS A 27 1.86 2.30 -19.65
N THR A 28 0.69 2.22 -19.03
CA THR A 28 0.10 0.95 -18.57
C THR A 28 -0.15 -0.01 -19.72
N SER A 29 -0.72 0.47 -20.83
CA SER A 29 -0.94 -0.33 -22.04
C SER A 29 0.37 -0.89 -22.62
N ALA A 30 1.43 -0.07 -22.69
CA ALA A 30 2.75 -0.51 -23.15
C ALA A 30 3.35 -1.58 -22.24
N VAL A 31 3.12 -1.48 -20.91
CA VAL A 31 3.61 -2.47 -19.95
C VAL A 31 2.80 -3.76 -19.99
N LEU A 32 1.48 -3.71 -20.17
CA LEU A 32 0.67 -4.93 -20.37
C LEU A 32 1.11 -5.66 -21.64
N GLN A 33 1.36 -4.94 -22.73
CA GLN A 33 1.93 -5.52 -23.96
C GLN A 33 3.37 -6.05 -23.73
N ARG A 34 4.17 -5.39 -22.90
CA ARG A 34 5.50 -5.89 -22.48
C ARG A 34 5.38 -7.20 -21.73
N ILE A 35 4.46 -7.31 -20.79
CA ILE A 35 4.21 -8.53 -20.03
C ILE A 35 3.85 -9.68 -20.98
N ALA A 36 2.88 -9.47 -21.88
CA ALA A 36 2.51 -10.45 -22.89
C ALA A 36 3.70 -10.81 -23.80
N TYR A 37 4.48 -9.84 -24.25
CA TYR A 37 5.69 -10.09 -25.04
C TYR A 37 6.72 -10.93 -24.30
N LEU A 38 6.98 -10.65 -23.02
CA LEU A 38 7.96 -11.39 -22.21
C LEU A 38 7.49 -12.83 -21.98
N LEU A 39 6.22 -13.07 -21.66
CA LEU A 39 5.61 -14.40 -21.52
C LEU A 39 5.72 -15.18 -22.82
N TYR A 40 5.36 -14.58 -23.95
CA TYR A 40 5.49 -15.20 -25.27
C TYR A 40 6.95 -15.51 -25.63
N ARG A 41 7.86 -14.53 -25.47
CA ARG A 41 9.27 -14.66 -25.84
C ARG A 41 10.00 -15.72 -25.04
N PHE A 42 9.72 -15.80 -23.75
CA PHE A 42 10.40 -16.69 -22.82
C PHE A 42 9.54 -17.90 -22.40
N ARG A 43 8.53 -18.26 -23.20
CA ARG A 43 7.53 -19.30 -22.91
C ARG A 43 8.09 -20.66 -22.48
N ASN A 44 9.35 -20.97 -22.82
CA ASN A 44 10.01 -22.22 -22.45
C ASN A 44 10.74 -22.16 -21.07
N GLY A 45 10.69 -21.02 -20.36
CA GLY A 45 11.42 -20.85 -19.11
C GLY A 45 10.92 -19.71 -18.22
N LEU A 46 9.82 -19.07 -18.56
CA LEU A 46 9.17 -18.03 -17.77
C LEU A 46 7.71 -18.43 -17.54
N ASP A 47 7.33 -18.49 -16.27
CA ASP A 47 5.97 -18.73 -15.80
C ASP A 47 5.36 -17.41 -15.31
N GLU A 48 4.04 -17.26 -15.45
CA GLU A 48 3.28 -16.11 -14.94
C GLU A 48 3.49 -15.88 -13.43
N LYS A 49 3.80 -16.92 -12.66
CA LYS A 49 4.12 -16.85 -11.22
C LYS A 49 5.49 -16.23 -10.93
N GLN A 50 6.32 -16.05 -11.93
CA GLN A 50 7.64 -15.40 -11.84
C GLN A 50 7.57 -13.91 -12.21
N MET A 51 6.36 -13.40 -12.41
CA MET A 51 6.08 -12.00 -12.71
C MET A 51 5.11 -11.43 -11.69
N MET A 52 5.36 -10.22 -11.23
CA MET A 52 4.51 -9.54 -10.24
C MET A 52 4.31 -8.08 -10.64
N ILE A 53 3.07 -7.61 -10.53
CA ILE A 53 2.75 -6.18 -10.66
C ILE A 53 2.22 -5.63 -9.34
N PHE A 54 2.79 -4.49 -8.96
CA PHE A 54 2.31 -3.66 -7.89
C PHE A 54 1.44 -2.56 -8.49
N SER A 55 0.17 -2.57 -8.14
CA SER A 55 -0.86 -1.64 -8.62
C SER A 55 -1.19 -0.58 -7.58
N PRO A 56 -1.67 0.59 -7.99
CA PRO A 56 -2.01 1.67 -7.06
C PRO A 56 -3.18 1.30 -6.14
N ASN A 57 -4.13 0.48 -6.62
CA ASN A 57 -5.29 0.03 -5.86
C ASN A 57 -5.85 -1.30 -6.39
N ARG A 58 -6.80 -1.89 -5.65
CA ARG A 58 -7.41 -3.18 -6.03
C ARG A 58 -8.34 -3.09 -7.24
N LEU A 59 -8.94 -1.92 -7.50
CA LEU A 59 -9.76 -1.71 -8.71
C LEU A 59 -8.92 -1.89 -9.97
N PHE A 60 -7.72 -1.34 -9.96
CA PHE A 60 -6.78 -1.48 -11.06
C PHE A 60 -6.32 -2.93 -11.27
N ASN A 61 -6.20 -3.72 -10.21
CA ASN A 61 -5.94 -5.15 -10.33
C ASN A 61 -7.06 -5.87 -11.13
N HIS A 62 -8.32 -5.53 -10.85
CA HIS A 62 -9.44 -6.09 -11.62
C HIS A 62 -9.41 -5.70 -13.10
N TYR A 63 -9.02 -4.46 -13.39
CA TYR A 63 -8.85 -4.01 -14.78
C TYR A 63 -7.78 -4.84 -15.51
N ILE A 64 -6.59 -4.97 -14.92
CA ILE A 64 -5.49 -5.77 -15.51
C ILE A 64 -5.90 -7.24 -15.68
N ALA A 65 -6.60 -7.81 -14.69
CA ALA A 65 -7.05 -9.20 -14.73
C ALA A 65 -7.97 -9.51 -15.92
N ASN A 66 -8.67 -8.52 -16.47
CA ASN A 66 -9.50 -8.66 -17.66
C ASN A 66 -8.69 -8.45 -18.95
N VAL A 67 -7.74 -7.52 -18.96
CA VAL A 67 -6.99 -7.16 -20.18
C VAL A 67 -5.96 -8.21 -20.59
N LEU A 68 -5.25 -8.85 -19.64
CA LEU A 68 -4.23 -9.85 -19.97
C LEU A 68 -4.78 -11.07 -20.73
N PRO A 69 -5.93 -11.65 -20.35
CA PRO A 69 -6.55 -12.72 -21.12
C PRO A 69 -6.95 -12.30 -22.56
N GLU A 70 -7.36 -11.05 -22.76
CA GLU A 70 -7.65 -10.52 -24.11
C GLU A 70 -6.39 -10.48 -24.99
N LEU A 71 -5.20 -10.34 -24.38
CA LEU A 71 -3.90 -10.44 -25.05
C LEU A 71 -3.43 -11.89 -25.25
N GLY A 72 -4.23 -12.89 -24.84
CA GLY A 72 -3.94 -14.33 -25.00
C GLY A 72 -3.02 -14.90 -23.92
N GLU A 73 -2.78 -14.17 -22.83
CA GLU A 73 -1.85 -14.57 -21.77
C GLU A 73 -2.58 -14.83 -20.44
N LYS A 74 -1.95 -15.62 -19.57
CA LYS A 74 -2.45 -15.88 -18.22
C LYS A 74 -2.14 -14.71 -17.28
N ASN A 75 -2.97 -14.56 -16.28
CA ASN A 75 -2.79 -13.55 -15.26
C ASN A 75 -1.56 -13.84 -14.37
N MET A 76 -0.69 -12.87 -14.26
CA MET A 76 0.43 -12.88 -13.33
C MET A 76 0.01 -12.52 -11.89
N ILE A 77 0.97 -12.52 -10.96
CA ILE A 77 0.72 -12.10 -9.57
C ILE A 77 0.44 -10.58 -9.54
N GLN A 78 -0.73 -10.20 -9.03
CA GLN A 78 -1.16 -8.82 -8.89
C GLN A 78 -1.38 -8.51 -7.40
N THR A 79 -0.86 -7.39 -6.94
CA THR A 79 -0.99 -6.97 -5.55
C THR A 79 -0.83 -5.45 -5.43
N THR A 80 -1.33 -4.86 -4.34
CA THR A 80 -0.93 -3.52 -3.93
C THR A 80 0.30 -3.62 -3.01
N PHE A 81 1.06 -2.53 -2.86
CA PHE A 81 2.18 -2.52 -1.90
C PHE A 81 1.69 -2.79 -0.47
N GLN A 82 0.58 -2.18 -0.09
CA GLN A 82 -0.03 -2.38 1.22
C GLN A 82 -0.41 -3.86 1.46
N ASP A 83 -1.09 -4.52 0.51
CA ASP A 83 -1.45 -5.94 0.64
C ASP A 83 -0.21 -6.84 0.73
N PHE A 84 0.85 -6.48 0.02
CA PHE A 84 2.11 -7.20 0.05
C PHE A 84 2.77 -7.15 1.43
N ILE A 85 2.89 -5.95 2.03
CA ILE A 85 3.49 -5.82 3.35
C ILE A 85 2.59 -6.33 4.47
N ALA A 86 1.26 -6.17 4.38
CA ALA A 86 0.30 -6.69 5.34
C ALA A 86 0.41 -8.23 5.48
N LYS A 87 0.55 -8.95 4.37
CA LYS A 87 0.81 -10.40 4.39
C LYS A 87 2.09 -10.78 5.15
N ARG A 88 3.10 -9.91 5.17
CA ARG A 88 4.36 -10.14 5.87
C ARG A 88 4.29 -9.78 7.36
N LEU A 89 3.49 -8.78 7.71
CA LEU A 89 3.28 -8.31 9.08
C LEU A 89 2.34 -9.19 9.90
N GLY A 90 1.49 -9.97 9.25
CA GLY A 90 0.60 -10.94 9.87
C GLY A 90 -0.55 -10.30 10.62
N LYS A 91 -0.41 -10.07 11.93
CA LYS A 91 -1.50 -9.53 12.79
C LYS A 91 -1.49 -8.02 12.93
N LEU A 92 -0.48 -7.34 12.41
CA LEU A 92 -0.42 -5.88 12.43
C LEU A 92 -1.18 -5.34 11.22
N GLU A 93 -2.11 -4.45 11.47
CA GLU A 93 -2.79 -3.69 10.43
C GLU A 93 -1.90 -2.55 9.94
N VAL A 94 -1.92 -2.31 8.65
CA VAL A 94 -1.19 -1.21 8.02
C VAL A 94 -2.17 -0.15 7.61
N GLU A 95 -1.91 1.08 8.01
CA GLU A 95 -2.63 2.25 7.54
C GLU A 95 -2.52 2.34 6.01
N SER A 96 -3.65 2.57 5.35
CA SER A 96 -3.69 2.77 3.91
C SER A 96 -3.16 4.16 3.53
N LEU A 97 -2.70 4.30 2.29
CA LEU A 97 -2.36 5.62 1.75
C LEU A 97 -3.54 6.61 1.82
N PHE A 98 -4.77 6.11 1.82
CA PHE A 98 -5.97 6.93 1.96
C PHE A 98 -6.15 7.49 3.36
N GLU A 99 -5.95 6.63 4.38
CA GLU A 99 -5.97 7.08 5.77
C GLU A 99 -4.89 8.13 6.00
N GLN A 100 -3.70 7.96 5.40
CA GLN A 100 -2.64 8.97 5.42
C GLN A 100 -3.07 10.28 4.74
N PHE A 101 -3.74 10.17 3.60
CA PHE A 101 -4.22 11.34 2.86
C PHE A 101 -5.35 12.08 3.58
N GLU A 102 -6.30 11.35 4.18
CA GLU A 102 -7.44 11.91 4.90
C GLU A 102 -7.07 12.42 6.30
N ASN A 103 -6.08 11.81 6.96
CA ASN A 103 -5.55 12.23 8.26
C ASN A 103 -4.43 13.27 8.15
N GLU A 104 -4.60 14.25 7.32
CA GLU A 104 -3.61 15.19 6.86
C GLU A 104 -2.64 15.73 7.92
N THR A 105 -1.40 15.75 7.55
CA THR A 105 -0.23 15.92 8.39
C THR A 105 0.00 17.36 8.84
N ASN A 106 0.27 17.52 10.13
CA ASN A 106 0.89 18.69 10.68
C ASN A 106 2.24 18.98 9.98
N GLU A 107 2.54 20.23 9.63
CA GLU A 107 3.81 20.66 9.02
C GLU A 107 5.05 20.17 9.79
N ALA A 108 4.98 20.14 11.14
CA ALA A 108 6.05 19.61 12.00
C ALA A 108 6.36 18.12 11.73
N ARG A 109 5.43 17.35 11.21
CA ARG A 109 5.61 15.93 10.89
C ARG A 109 6.21 15.70 9.50
N LYS A 110 6.19 16.68 8.63
CA LYS A 110 6.65 16.57 7.25
C LYS A 110 8.11 16.12 7.15
N GLU A 111 9.01 16.75 7.89
CA GLU A 111 10.45 16.40 7.87
C GLU A 111 10.70 14.99 8.42
N ILE A 112 9.94 14.58 9.44
CA ILE A 112 10.00 13.22 9.99
C ILE A 112 9.54 12.19 8.95
N LEU A 113 8.47 12.47 8.21
CA LEU A 113 8.01 11.60 7.12
C LEU A 113 9.05 11.48 6.01
N LEU A 114 9.64 12.59 5.59
CA LEU A 114 10.72 12.59 4.59
C LEU A 114 11.91 11.74 5.03
N LEU A 115 12.29 11.84 6.33
CA LEU A 115 13.36 11.03 6.90
C LEU A 115 13.00 9.53 6.88
N LYS A 116 11.79 9.14 7.30
CA LYS A 116 11.33 7.76 7.31
C LYS A 116 11.18 7.16 5.91
N GLU A 117 10.79 7.96 4.95
CA GLU A 117 10.63 7.58 3.54
C GLU A 117 11.96 7.47 2.79
N SER A 118 13.02 8.05 3.33
CA SER A 118 14.38 7.95 2.80
C SER A 118 15.00 6.57 3.08
N THR A 119 16.14 6.27 2.44
CA THR A 119 16.93 5.07 2.79
C THR A 119 17.76 5.24 4.06
N PHE A 120 17.81 6.44 4.64
CA PHE A 120 18.69 6.73 5.77
C PHE A 120 18.36 5.88 7.01
N LEU A 121 17.10 5.92 7.49
CA LEU A 121 16.67 5.08 8.62
C LEU A 121 16.68 3.61 8.26
N PHE A 122 16.38 3.28 7.01
CA PHE A 122 16.45 1.91 6.50
C PHE A 122 17.87 1.33 6.64
N GLU A 123 18.90 2.08 6.26
CA GLU A 123 20.30 1.69 6.41
C GLU A 123 20.75 1.69 7.88
N LEU A 124 20.23 2.62 8.69
CA LEU A 124 20.55 2.73 10.10
C LEU A 124 20.13 1.50 10.91
N ILE A 125 19.07 0.81 10.49
CA ILE A 125 18.64 -0.46 11.08
C ILE A 125 19.76 -1.48 11.05
N GLY A 126 20.55 -1.56 9.98
CA GLY A 126 21.70 -2.45 9.90
C GLY A 126 22.74 -2.18 10.99
N LYS A 127 23.04 -0.90 11.26
CA LYS A 127 23.94 -0.49 12.35
C LYS A 127 23.35 -0.82 13.72
N TYR A 128 22.06 -0.56 13.91
CA TYR A 128 21.35 -0.89 15.13
C TYR A 128 21.35 -2.39 15.43
N ILE A 129 21.08 -3.25 14.45
CA ILE A 129 21.14 -4.71 14.57
C ILE A 129 22.56 -5.18 14.96
N ALA A 130 23.60 -4.54 14.43
CA ALA A 130 24.98 -4.85 14.82
C ALA A 130 25.25 -4.56 16.32
N LEU A 131 24.66 -3.48 16.85
CA LEU A 131 24.73 -3.19 18.28
C LEU A 131 23.96 -4.20 19.12
N LEU A 132 22.79 -4.62 18.69
CA LEU A 132 21.97 -5.63 19.38
C LEU A 132 22.64 -7.00 19.50
N GLN A 133 23.65 -7.28 18.69
CA GLN A 133 24.47 -8.51 18.85
C GLN A 133 25.22 -8.53 20.19
N LYS A 134 25.49 -7.38 20.80
CA LYS A 134 26.20 -7.26 22.09
C LYS A 134 25.23 -7.17 23.28
N GLY A 135 23.98 -6.78 23.05
CA GLY A 135 22.96 -6.63 24.08
C GLY A 135 21.79 -5.75 23.61
N GLY A 136 20.72 -5.72 24.39
CA GLY A 136 19.59 -4.80 24.15
C GLY A 136 18.39 -5.39 23.40
N LEU A 137 18.42 -6.69 23.06
CA LEU A 137 17.23 -7.37 22.57
C LEU A 137 16.15 -7.47 23.66
N ARG A 138 14.91 -7.28 23.27
CA ARG A 138 13.76 -7.32 24.15
C ARG A 138 12.98 -8.62 23.96
N PHE A 139 12.96 -9.45 25.00
CA PHE A 139 12.26 -10.73 25.00
C PHE A 139 10.96 -10.67 25.80
N LYS A 140 10.10 -11.68 25.61
CA LYS A 140 8.87 -11.94 26.37
C LYS A 140 8.98 -13.25 27.07
N ASP A 141 8.36 -13.34 28.23
CA ASP A 141 8.16 -14.60 28.93
C ASP A 141 7.33 -15.56 28.05
N ILE A 142 7.68 -16.82 28.07
CA ILE A 142 6.83 -17.89 27.57
C ILE A 142 5.98 -18.38 28.74
N LYS A 143 4.65 -18.25 28.61
CA LYS A 143 3.69 -18.56 29.67
C LYS A 143 2.81 -19.75 29.29
N PHE A 144 2.51 -20.59 30.29
CA PHE A 144 1.55 -21.67 30.20
C PHE A 144 0.56 -21.58 31.37
N ARG A 145 -0.74 -21.59 31.10
CA ARG A 145 -1.82 -21.46 32.10
C ARG A 145 -1.64 -20.27 33.08
N GLY A 146 -1.08 -19.16 32.57
CA GLY A 146 -0.81 -17.96 33.36
C GLY A 146 0.55 -17.92 34.07
N GLU A 147 1.20 -19.07 34.25
CA GLU A 147 2.54 -19.17 34.86
C GLU A 147 3.66 -18.99 33.82
N THR A 148 4.75 -18.35 34.22
CA THR A 148 5.96 -18.22 33.40
C THR A 148 6.72 -19.55 33.40
N VAL A 149 6.82 -20.21 32.24
CA VAL A 149 7.56 -21.47 32.08
C VAL A 149 8.98 -21.27 31.59
N ILE A 150 9.26 -20.19 30.84
CA ILE A 150 10.61 -19.73 30.50
C ILE A 150 10.57 -18.20 30.58
N SER A 151 11.42 -17.61 31.43
CA SER A 151 11.48 -16.18 31.63
C SER A 151 12.20 -15.47 30.49
N LYS A 152 11.92 -14.20 30.28
CA LYS A 152 12.64 -13.36 29.31
C LYS A 152 14.13 -13.25 29.63
N GLU A 153 14.52 -13.32 30.91
CA GLU A 153 15.90 -13.34 31.37
C GLU A 153 16.61 -14.63 30.94
N ASP A 154 15.96 -15.79 31.07
CA ASP A 154 16.49 -17.07 30.58
C ASP A 154 16.63 -17.08 29.05
N ILE A 155 15.63 -16.54 28.33
CA ILE A 155 15.70 -16.43 26.88
C ILE A 155 16.87 -15.53 26.47
N GLN A 156 17.07 -14.42 27.17
CA GLN A 156 18.19 -13.51 26.95
C GLN A 156 19.54 -14.21 27.18
N ALA A 157 19.66 -14.96 28.27
CA ALA A 157 20.87 -15.72 28.58
C ALA A 157 21.17 -16.76 27.49
N ILE A 158 20.17 -17.52 27.04
CA ILE A 158 20.29 -18.48 25.96
C ILE A 158 20.74 -17.80 24.66
N PHE A 159 20.13 -16.68 24.31
CA PHE A 159 20.43 -15.96 23.08
C PHE A 159 21.89 -15.44 23.07
N TYR A 160 22.37 -14.87 24.16
CA TYR A 160 23.71 -14.31 24.23
C TYR A 160 24.82 -15.35 24.56
N ALA A 161 24.44 -16.58 24.94
CA ALA A 161 25.40 -17.67 25.14
C ALA A 161 26.07 -18.16 23.83
N THR A 162 25.58 -17.74 22.67
CA THR A 162 26.08 -18.15 21.36
C THR A 162 26.67 -16.98 20.55
N PRO A 163 27.72 -16.26 21.04
CA PRO A 163 28.23 -15.04 20.43
C PRO A 163 28.85 -15.21 19.04
N ARG A 164 29.27 -16.45 18.69
CA ARG A 164 29.89 -16.78 17.40
C ARG A 164 28.95 -16.68 16.19
N TYR A 165 27.65 -16.70 16.41
CA TYR A 165 26.67 -16.63 15.33
C TYR A 165 26.23 -15.19 15.07
N LYS A 166 26.01 -14.84 13.79
CA LYS A 166 25.31 -13.61 13.38
C LYS A 166 23.83 -13.67 13.77
N MET A 167 23.16 -12.52 13.81
CA MET A 167 21.79 -12.37 14.33
C MET A 167 20.78 -13.43 13.83
N PRO A 168 20.58 -13.71 12.52
CA PRO A 168 19.62 -14.73 12.08
C PRO A 168 19.93 -16.14 12.58
N ALA A 169 21.20 -16.54 12.55
CA ALA A 169 21.62 -17.86 13.03
C ALA A 169 21.47 -18.01 14.55
N ARG A 170 21.65 -16.91 15.29
CA ARG A 170 21.43 -16.86 16.73
C ARG A 170 19.97 -17.09 17.11
N PHE A 171 19.03 -16.49 16.37
CA PHE A 171 17.60 -16.75 16.54
C PHE A 171 17.24 -18.22 16.26
N LEU A 172 17.83 -18.82 15.24
CA LEU A 172 17.60 -20.24 14.92
C LEU A 172 18.10 -21.17 16.04
N GLU A 173 19.29 -20.91 16.58
CA GLU A 173 19.85 -21.70 17.69
C GLU A 173 19.04 -21.50 18.98
N THR A 174 18.63 -20.27 19.28
CA THR A 174 17.76 -19.99 20.42
C THR A 174 16.46 -20.75 20.33
N LYS A 175 15.80 -20.78 19.16
CA LYS A 175 14.58 -21.58 18.96
C LYS A 175 14.79 -23.05 19.24
N LYS A 176 15.91 -23.61 18.83
CA LYS A 176 16.22 -25.02 19.06
C LYS A 176 16.31 -25.29 20.56
N VAL A 177 17.11 -24.49 21.29
CA VAL A 177 17.26 -24.63 22.76
C VAL A 177 15.93 -24.43 23.48
N LEU A 178 15.15 -23.41 23.09
CA LEU A 178 13.83 -23.16 23.72
C LEU A 178 12.87 -24.32 23.49
N ARG A 179 12.90 -24.95 22.31
CA ARG A 179 12.04 -26.12 22.04
C ARG A 179 12.45 -27.34 22.83
N GLU A 180 13.76 -27.59 22.99
CA GLU A 180 14.28 -28.65 23.84
C GLU A 180 13.84 -28.45 25.30
N LYS A 181 14.02 -27.23 25.83
CA LYS A 181 13.50 -26.87 27.18
C LYS A 181 11.98 -27.07 27.32
N LEU A 182 11.20 -26.70 26.31
CA LEU A 182 9.75 -26.93 26.33
C LEU A 182 9.40 -28.43 26.37
N TYR A 183 10.16 -29.31 25.73
CA TYR A 183 9.96 -30.76 25.84
C TYR A 183 10.23 -31.28 27.25
N GLU A 184 11.32 -30.80 27.89
CA GLU A 184 11.65 -31.14 29.28
C GLU A 184 10.56 -30.65 30.24
N LEU A 185 10.16 -29.38 30.10
CA LEU A 185 9.09 -28.78 30.91
C LEU A 185 7.75 -29.47 30.73
N ALA A 186 7.41 -29.94 29.52
CA ALA A 186 6.19 -30.70 29.28
C ALA A 186 6.19 -32.04 30.05
N ASN A 187 7.32 -32.71 30.21
CA ASN A 187 7.43 -33.94 30.99
C ASN A 187 7.28 -33.67 32.49
N LEU A 188 7.76 -32.54 32.99
CA LEU A 188 7.55 -32.10 34.38
C LEU A 188 6.08 -31.72 34.62
N GLU A 189 5.51 -30.99 33.68
CA GLU A 189 4.11 -30.53 33.75
C GLU A 189 3.10 -31.71 33.78
N ALA A 190 3.42 -32.80 33.08
CA ALA A 190 2.60 -34.02 33.07
C ALA A 190 2.38 -34.67 34.44
N LYS A 191 3.21 -34.32 35.44
CA LYS A 191 3.10 -34.81 36.82
C LYS A 191 2.19 -33.95 37.72
N LYS A 192 1.70 -32.80 37.22
CA LYS A 192 0.89 -31.86 37.99
C LYS A 192 -0.57 -32.33 38.14
N ALA A 193 -1.22 -31.97 39.25
CA ALA A 193 -2.59 -32.38 39.60
C ALA A 193 -3.62 -32.09 38.48
N TRP A 194 -3.57 -30.90 37.87
CA TRP A 194 -4.51 -30.51 36.81
C TRP A 194 -4.53 -31.48 35.61
N VAL A 195 -3.45 -32.21 35.36
CA VAL A 195 -3.39 -33.20 34.26
C VAL A 195 -4.22 -34.41 34.62
N LYS A 196 -4.23 -34.84 35.91
CA LYS A 196 -5.06 -35.94 36.40
C LYS A 196 -6.55 -35.58 36.29
N ASP A 197 -6.90 -34.35 36.73
CA ASP A 197 -8.28 -33.86 36.62
C ASP A 197 -8.75 -33.85 35.16
N GLU A 198 -7.88 -33.48 34.22
CA GLU A 198 -8.19 -33.46 32.78
C GLU A 198 -8.28 -34.86 32.18
N MET A 199 -7.49 -35.79 32.66
CA MET A 199 -7.59 -37.21 32.26
C MET A 199 -8.93 -37.84 32.68
N GLU A 200 -9.41 -37.51 33.86
CA GLU A 200 -10.71 -38.00 34.39
C GLU A 200 -11.91 -37.42 33.60
N LEU A 201 -11.75 -36.28 32.98
CA LEU A 201 -12.80 -35.60 32.21
C LEU A 201 -12.82 -36.01 30.71
N LEU A 202 -11.91 -36.87 30.26
CA LEU A 202 -11.87 -37.30 28.86
C LEU A 202 -13.09 -38.12 28.47
N SER A 203 -13.71 -37.76 27.35
CA SER A 203 -14.69 -38.62 26.71
C SER A 203 -14.04 -39.85 26.06
N GLU A 204 -14.84 -40.91 25.82
CA GLU A 204 -14.32 -42.11 25.10
C GLU A 204 -13.73 -41.77 23.73
N GLU A 205 -14.30 -40.78 23.00
CA GLU A 205 -13.82 -40.37 21.70
C GLU A 205 -12.45 -39.67 21.81
N GLU A 206 -12.30 -38.79 22.80
CA GLU A 206 -11.04 -38.09 23.07
C GLU A 206 -9.95 -39.06 23.51
N TYR A 207 -10.30 -40.02 24.40
CA TYR A 207 -9.40 -41.08 24.82
C TYR A 207 -8.90 -41.88 23.60
N ARG A 208 -9.81 -42.37 22.74
CA ARG A 208 -9.47 -43.11 21.53
C ARG A 208 -8.61 -42.31 20.55
N ALA A 209 -8.79 -40.97 20.48
CA ALA A 209 -7.97 -40.10 19.67
C ALA A 209 -6.53 -39.92 20.22
N LEU A 210 -6.36 -40.06 21.53
CA LEU A 210 -5.08 -39.93 22.21
C LEU A 210 -4.28 -41.24 22.25
N VAL A 211 -4.97 -42.38 22.42
CA VAL A 211 -4.36 -43.71 22.52
C VAL A 211 -4.62 -44.50 21.24
N PRO A 212 -3.59 -44.77 20.44
CA PRO A 212 -3.73 -45.59 19.22
C PRO A 212 -4.16 -47.02 19.58
N THR A 213 -5.13 -47.58 18.85
CA THR A 213 -5.69 -48.93 19.05
C THR A 213 -4.67 -50.08 19.01
N LYS A 214 -3.47 -49.85 18.54
CA LYS A 214 -2.36 -50.84 18.46
C LYS A 214 -1.35 -50.74 19.60
N LEU A 215 -1.56 -49.80 20.55
CA LEU A 215 -0.63 -49.60 21.66
C LEU A 215 -1.09 -50.46 22.85
N GLU A 216 -0.24 -51.42 23.26
CA GLU A 216 -0.43 -52.22 24.45
C GLU A 216 0.44 -51.67 25.59
N PHE A 217 -0.12 -51.46 26.77
CA PHE A 217 0.57 -50.97 27.95
C PHE A 217 0.90 -52.14 28.86
N GLN A 218 2.07 -52.10 29.52
CA GLN A 218 2.47 -53.15 30.45
C GLN A 218 1.77 -53.04 31.79
N SER A 219 1.29 -51.85 32.18
CA SER A 219 0.57 -51.58 33.41
C SER A 219 -0.38 -50.41 33.23
N PHE A 220 -1.30 -50.27 34.16
CA PHE A 220 -2.18 -49.10 34.27
C PHE A 220 -1.38 -47.80 34.47
N ASP A 221 -0.31 -47.85 35.25
CA ASP A 221 0.56 -46.69 35.49
C ASP A 221 1.28 -46.24 34.21
N ASP A 222 1.69 -47.16 33.33
CA ASP A 222 2.30 -46.83 32.02
C ASP A 222 1.30 -46.14 31.09
N GLU A 223 0.04 -46.60 31.12
CA GLU A 223 -1.04 -45.97 30.37
C GLU A 223 -1.30 -44.55 30.85
N GLN A 224 -1.41 -44.37 32.17
CA GLN A 224 -1.63 -43.06 32.79
C GLN A 224 -0.48 -42.09 32.49
N ASP A 225 0.77 -42.55 32.63
CA ASP A 225 1.94 -41.73 32.32
C ASP A 225 2.01 -41.35 30.81
N TYR A 226 1.67 -42.27 29.91
CA TYR A 226 1.54 -42.01 28.50
C TYR A 226 0.49 -40.95 28.19
N LEU A 227 -0.71 -41.11 28.76
CA LEU A 227 -1.85 -40.24 28.53
C LEU A 227 -1.57 -38.83 29.06
N ALA A 228 -1.00 -38.72 30.28
CA ALA A 228 -0.60 -37.45 30.88
C ALA A 228 0.40 -36.69 29.97
N LYS A 229 1.44 -37.38 29.54
CA LYS A 229 2.44 -36.80 28.62
C LYS A 229 1.83 -36.38 27.28
N LYS A 230 0.88 -37.17 26.76
CA LYS A 230 0.21 -36.89 25.50
C LYS A 230 -0.67 -35.64 25.58
N ILE A 231 -1.44 -35.50 26.62
CA ILE A 231 -2.31 -34.32 26.88
C ILE A 231 -1.44 -33.06 26.96
N VAL A 232 -0.41 -33.08 27.79
CA VAL A 232 0.47 -31.89 27.95
C VAL A 232 1.19 -31.54 26.64
N ARG A 233 1.70 -32.52 25.89
CA ARG A 233 2.33 -32.29 24.61
C ARG A 233 1.39 -31.62 23.60
N LEU A 234 0.11 -32.01 23.58
CA LEU A 234 -0.87 -31.36 22.72
C LEU A 234 -1.09 -29.89 23.11
N LYS A 235 -1.18 -29.58 24.41
CA LYS A 235 -1.31 -28.21 24.89
C LYS A 235 -0.05 -27.40 24.64
N PHE A 236 1.12 -27.99 24.81
CA PHE A 236 2.42 -27.35 24.51
C PHE A 236 2.66 -27.12 23.02
N LYS A 237 1.89 -27.77 22.13
CA LYS A 237 1.98 -27.53 20.68
C LYS A 237 1.82 -26.04 20.33
N LYS A 238 0.97 -25.31 21.07
CA LYS A 238 0.81 -23.84 20.88
C LYS A 238 2.07 -23.08 21.27
N LEU A 239 2.77 -23.50 22.35
CA LEU A 239 4.02 -22.89 22.80
C LEU A 239 5.16 -23.17 21.81
N HIS A 240 5.28 -24.41 21.33
CA HIS A 240 6.25 -24.75 20.29
C HIS A 240 6.02 -23.93 19.02
N LYS A 241 4.76 -23.73 18.62
CA LYS A 241 4.42 -22.87 17.48
C LYS A 241 4.81 -21.41 17.75
N SER A 242 4.54 -20.88 18.95
CA SER A 242 4.90 -19.51 19.30
C SER A 242 6.42 -19.26 19.25
N VAL A 243 7.21 -20.26 19.65
CA VAL A 243 8.69 -20.22 19.54
C VAL A 243 9.10 -20.25 18.08
N LEU A 244 8.52 -21.12 17.25
CA LEU A 244 8.81 -21.18 15.81
C LEU A 244 8.49 -19.84 15.12
N ASP A 245 7.40 -19.21 15.53
CA ASP A 245 6.93 -17.91 15.01
C ASP A 245 7.67 -16.69 15.63
N ASN A 246 8.75 -16.90 16.39
CA ASN A 246 9.55 -15.87 17.09
C ASN A 246 8.74 -15.01 18.09
N GLN A 247 7.62 -15.48 18.63
CA GLN A 247 6.80 -14.68 19.54
C GLN A 247 7.46 -14.41 20.91
N PHE A 248 8.57 -15.09 21.23
CA PHE A 248 9.42 -14.81 22.37
C PHE A 248 10.23 -13.51 22.23
N TRP A 249 10.41 -13.00 21.00
CA TRP A 249 10.99 -11.68 20.76
C TRP A 249 9.91 -10.59 20.76
N HIS A 250 10.11 -9.53 21.53
CA HIS A 250 9.14 -8.43 21.63
C HIS A 250 9.32 -7.41 20.51
N MET A 251 9.01 -7.81 19.27
CA MET A 251 9.24 -7.01 18.06
C MET A 251 8.71 -5.58 18.14
N LYS A 252 7.50 -5.38 18.70
CA LYS A 252 6.91 -4.05 18.87
C LYS A 252 7.74 -3.14 19.79
N GLN A 253 8.13 -3.65 20.95
CA GLN A 253 9.00 -2.89 21.86
C GLN A 253 10.39 -2.67 21.28
N GLN A 254 10.89 -3.63 20.48
CA GLN A 254 12.18 -3.47 19.81
C GLN A 254 12.15 -2.36 18.79
N PHE A 255 11.06 -2.22 18.03
CA PHE A 255 10.89 -1.13 17.07
C PHE A 255 10.77 0.22 17.78
N GLY A 256 9.95 0.33 18.82
CA GLY A 256 9.90 1.53 19.65
C GLY A 256 11.27 1.92 20.22
N HIS A 257 12.03 0.91 20.70
CA HIS A 257 13.41 1.16 21.18
C HIS A 257 14.36 1.59 20.05
N PHE A 258 14.21 1.06 18.84
CA PHE A 258 14.98 1.54 17.68
C PHE A 258 14.73 3.02 17.44
N MET A 259 13.48 3.46 17.41
CA MET A 259 13.12 4.87 17.20
C MET A 259 13.66 5.78 18.33
N GLN A 260 13.63 5.30 19.58
CA GLN A 260 14.22 6.01 20.72
C GLN A 260 15.76 6.09 20.66
N TYR A 261 16.39 5.05 20.12
CA TYR A 261 17.83 4.94 20.04
C TYR A 261 18.43 5.67 18.83
N ALA A 262 17.68 5.80 17.76
CA ALA A 262 18.13 6.35 16.48
C ALA A 262 18.84 7.71 16.60
N PRO A 263 18.36 8.70 17.41
CA PRO A 263 19.04 9.98 17.58
C PRO A 263 20.43 9.93 18.26
N ARG A 264 20.84 8.77 18.75
CA ARG A 264 22.22 8.55 19.23
C ARG A 264 23.19 8.21 18.11
N LEU A 265 22.67 7.90 16.92
CA LEU A 265 23.43 7.49 15.74
C LEU A 265 23.53 8.59 14.68
N PHE A 266 22.74 9.67 14.80
CA PHE A 266 22.74 10.83 13.92
C PHE A 266 22.17 12.06 14.66
N ASP A 267 22.39 13.26 14.10
CA ASP A 267 21.83 14.50 14.65
C ASP A 267 20.48 14.81 13.96
N LEU A 268 19.41 14.98 14.76
CA LEU A 268 18.09 15.37 14.27
C LEU A 268 18.09 16.74 13.58
N ALA A 269 18.98 17.65 14.02
CA ALA A 269 19.09 18.98 13.44
C ALA A 269 19.53 18.97 11.97
N GLU A 270 20.27 17.94 11.51
CA GLU A 270 20.63 17.76 10.10
C GLU A 270 19.40 17.56 9.18
N PHE A 271 18.27 17.15 9.78
CA PHE A 271 17.01 16.89 9.10
C PHE A 271 15.92 17.93 9.46
N ASN A 272 16.27 19.05 10.09
CA ASN A 272 15.33 20.06 10.57
C ASN A 272 14.26 19.51 11.52
N ILE A 273 14.57 18.48 12.30
CA ILE A 273 13.65 17.84 13.24
C ILE A 273 14.00 18.26 14.66
N SER A 274 13.02 18.79 15.41
CA SER A 274 13.21 19.08 16.82
C SER A 274 13.18 17.79 17.67
N LYS A 275 13.80 17.83 18.85
CA LYS A 275 13.72 16.70 19.80
C LYS A 275 12.29 16.44 20.25
N GLU A 276 11.51 17.49 20.46
CA GLU A 276 10.12 17.40 20.89
C GLU A 276 9.25 16.73 19.82
N ASP A 277 9.39 17.11 18.55
CA ASP A 277 8.65 16.48 17.44
C ASP A 277 9.00 15.00 17.29
N TRP A 278 10.28 14.66 17.46
CA TRP A 278 10.72 13.28 17.44
C TRP A 278 10.17 12.45 18.61
N GLU A 279 10.13 13.00 19.81
CA GLU A 279 9.53 12.35 20.99
C GLU A 279 8.03 12.15 20.81
N ASN A 280 7.32 13.15 20.29
CA ASN A 280 5.90 13.05 19.94
C ASN A 280 5.65 11.95 18.92
N GLU A 281 6.50 11.83 17.89
CA GLU A 281 6.41 10.77 16.90
C GLU A 281 6.64 9.39 17.50
N ILE A 282 7.59 9.24 18.45
CA ILE A 282 7.79 7.98 19.17
C ILE A 282 6.53 7.61 19.96
N HIS A 283 5.91 8.56 20.66
CA HIS A 283 4.68 8.33 21.41
C HIS A 283 3.56 7.87 20.48
N ARG A 284 3.40 8.50 19.30
CA ARG A 284 2.43 8.10 18.28
C ARG A 284 2.66 6.65 17.81
N ILE A 285 3.91 6.31 17.49
CA ILE A 285 4.28 4.95 17.05
C ILE A 285 3.95 3.91 18.12
N VAL A 286 4.30 4.19 19.39
CA VAL A 286 4.04 3.26 20.50
C VAL A 286 2.54 3.08 20.73
N ALA A 287 1.76 4.16 20.68
CA ALA A 287 0.31 4.11 20.80
C ALA A 287 -0.31 3.26 19.69
N SER A 288 0.06 3.53 18.43
CA SER A 288 -0.41 2.79 17.25
C SER A 288 -0.04 1.29 17.32
N LEU A 289 1.17 0.96 17.74
CA LEU A 289 1.59 -0.42 17.94
C LEU A 289 0.78 -1.14 19.05
N ASN A 290 0.35 -0.44 20.10
CA ASN A 290 -0.51 -1.02 21.13
C ASN A 290 -1.90 -1.38 20.56
N GLU A 291 -2.40 -0.61 19.61
CA GLU A 291 -3.63 -0.87 18.87
C GLU A 291 -3.46 -1.89 17.72
N ASN A 292 -2.26 -2.47 17.55
CA ASN A 292 -1.88 -3.34 16.44
C ASN A 292 -1.89 -2.66 15.06
N LYS A 293 -1.75 -1.35 15.01
CA LYS A 293 -1.65 -0.56 13.78
C LYS A 293 -0.24 -0.06 13.55
N LEU A 294 0.11 0.19 12.28
CA LEU A 294 1.33 0.87 11.83
C LEU A 294 0.99 1.80 10.67
N ALA A 295 1.54 3.00 10.69
CA ALA A 295 1.61 3.83 9.51
C ALA A 295 2.44 3.13 8.42
N LEU A 296 2.19 3.45 7.15
CA LEU A 296 2.81 2.74 6.02
C LEU A 296 4.34 2.86 6.03
N GLU A 297 4.87 4.04 6.33
CA GLU A 297 6.31 4.30 6.44
C GLU A 297 6.94 3.53 7.62
N ASP A 298 6.24 3.46 8.74
CA ASP A 298 6.68 2.69 9.92
C ASP A 298 6.66 1.19 9.66
N ALA A 299 5.68 0.70 8.88
CA ALA A 299 5.57 -0.70 8.52
C ALA A 299 6.76 -1.19 7.69
N VAL A 300 7.28 -0.36 6.78
CA VAL A 300 8.48 -0.67 5.98
C VAL A 300 9.72 -0.79 6.88
N LEU A 301 9.93 0.17 7.78
CA LEU A 301 11.04 0.15 8.74
C LEU A 301 10.93 -1.02 9.72
N PHE A 302 9.72 -1.31 10.20
CA PHE A 302 9.45 -2.46 11.07
C PHE A 302 9.79 -3.78 10.40
N LEU A 303 9.38 -3.96 9.14
CA LEU A 303 9.71 -5.16 8.36
C LEU A 303 11.21 -5.28 8.11
N GLU A 304 11.90 -4.18 7.79
CA GLU A 304 13.35 -4.21 7.63
C GLU A 304 14.05 -4.60 8.93
N LEU A 305 13.61 -4.08 10.06
CA LEU A 305 14.14 -4.48 11.37
C LEU A 305 13.95 -5.98 11.63
N CYS A 306 12.76 -6.50 11.34
CA CYS A 306 12.46 -7.92 11.48
C CYS A 306 13.31 -8.79 10.54
N ASP A 307 13.41 -8.38 9.27
CA ASP A 307 14.19 -9.09 8.25
C ASP A 307 15.69 -9.06 8.55
N ALA A 308 16.22 -7.95 9.05
CA ALA A 308 17.62 -7.84 9.44
C ALA A 308 17.97 -8.71 10.67
N ALA A 309 17.01 -8.85 11.61
CA ALA A 309 17.20 -9.69 12.80
C ALA A 309 17.01 -11.18 12.52
N LEU A 310 15.95 -11.55 11.81
CA LEU A 310 15.50 -12.94 11.62
C LEU A 310 16.01 -13.60 10.34
N GLY A 311 16.56 -12.80 9.44
CA GLY A 311 16.93 -13.21 8.08
C GLY A 311 15.86 -12.85 7.06
N LYS A 312 16.28 -12.16 6.02
CA LYS A 312 15.41 -11.68 4.95
C LYS A 312 14.87 -12.82 4.11
N LYS A 313 13.56 -12.87 3.96
CA LYS A 313 12.88 -13.84 3.08
C LYS A 313 12.95 -13.36 1.63
N VAL A 314 14.09 -13.59 1.00
CA VAL A 314 14.36 -13.20 -0.39
C VAL A 314 13.64 -14.13 -1.36
N ASN A 315 12.96 -13.55 -2.35
CA ASN A 315 12.36 -14.30 -3.45
C ASN A 315 13.26 -14.20 -4.71
N ARG A 316 14.02 -15.24 -4.97
CA ARG A 316 14.92 -15.35 -6.14
C ARG A 316 14.24 -15.96 -7.37
N ILE A 317 13.01 -16.49 -7.21
CA ILE A 317 12.23 -17.10 -8.30
C ILE A 317 11.60 -16.00 -9.15
N MET A 318 11.24 -14.87 -8.52
CA MET A 318 10.68 -13.72 -9.22
C MET A 318 11.69 -13.15 -10.22
N ARG A 319 11.29 -13.06 -11.49
CA ARG A 319 12.13 -12.56 -12.59
C ARG A 319 11.82 -11.14 -13.01
N PHE A 320 10.54 -10.78 -12.96
CA PHE A 320 10.10 -9.44 -13.35
C PHE A 320 9.17 -8.85 -12.29
N VAL A 321 9.46 -7.61 -11.92
CA VAL A 321 8.64 -6.80 -11.00
C VAL A 321 8.24 -5.53 -11.72
N PHE A 322 6.95 -5.29 -11.83
CA PHE A 322 6.37 -4.09 -12.41
C PHE A 322 5.76 -3.28 -11.28
N ILE A 323 5.97 -1.96 -11.30
CA ILE A 323 5.39 -1.04 -10.33
C ILE A 323 4.73 0.10 -11.12
N ASP A 324 3.42 0.21 -11.01
CA ASP A 324 2.68 1.31 -11.59
C ASP A 324 2.53 2.46 -10.59
N GLU A 325 2.36 3.68 -11.08
CA GLU A 325 2.27 4.91 -10.29
C GLU A 325 3.44 5.06 -9.29
N ILE A 326 4.66 4.86 -9.78
CA ILE A 326 5.88 4.85 -8.95
C ILE A 326 6.09 6.14 -8.15
N GLN A 327 5.51 7.25 -8.58
CA GLN A 327 5.55 8.53 -7.87
C GLN A 327 4.90 8.48 -6.48
N ASP A 328 4.10 7.46 -6.17
CA ASP A 328 3.51 7.25 -4.84
C ASP A 328 4.40 6.43 -3.91
N TYR A 329 5.51 5.91 -4.42
CA TYR A 329 6.40 5.09 -3.64
C TYR A 329 7.53 5.91 -3.03
N SER A 330 7.85 5.62 -1.78
CA SER A 330 9.03 6.16 -1.13
C SER A 330 10.30 5.41 -1.55
N LYS A 331 11.46 6.07 -1.40
CA LYS A 331 12.75 5.45 -1.65
C LYS A 331 12.97 4.22 -0.75
N ALA A 332 12.54 4.29 0.52
CA ALA A 332 12.60 3.15 1.44
C ALA A 332 11.75 1.96 0.95
N GLN A 333 10.56 2.21 0.40
CA GLN A 333 9.70 1.15 -0.16
C GLN A 333 10.36 0.48 -1.36
N ILE A 334 10.94 1.24 -2.29
CA ILE A 334 11.66 0.68 -3.44
C ILE A 334 12.90 -0.09 -3.00
N ALA A 335 13.68 0.45 -2.06
CA ALA A 335 14.83 -0.24 -1.49
C ALA A 335 14.42 -1.57 -0.83
N TYR A 336 13.31 -1.57 -0.10
CA TYR A 336 12.76 -2.78 0.50
C TYR A 336 12.37 -3.81 -0.57
N LEU A 337 11.60 -3.43 -1.60
CA LEU A 337 11.23 -4.33 -2.70
C LEU A 337 12.46 -4.88 -3.42
N LYS A 338 13.46 -4.03 -3.72
CA LYS A 338 14.71 -4.47 -4.34
C LYS A 338 15.45 -5.48 -3.47
N SER A 339 15.42 -5.30 -2.15
CA SER A 339 16.04 -6.24 -1.22
C SER A 339 15.32 -7.60 -1.14
N ILE A 340 13.99 -7.62 -1.36
CA ILE A 340 13.18 -8.86 -1.41
C ILE A 340 13.33 -9.56 -2.75
N PHE A 341 13.45 -8.81 -3.85
CA PHE A 341 13.54 -9.31 -5.22
C PHE A 341 14.89 -8.96 -5.88
N PRO A 342 16.04 -9.37 -5.31
CA PRO A 342 17.36 -8.88 -5.75
C PRO A 342 17.76 -9.30 -7.17
N SER A 343 17.21 -10.42 -7.66
CA SER A 343 17.52 -10.98 -8.98
C SER A 343 16.50 -10.55 -10.06
N SER A 344 15.48 -9.77 -9.70
CA SER A 344 14.43 -9.36 -10.62
C SER A 344 14.83 -8.14 -11.43
N GLN A 345 14.35 -8.09 -12.67
CA GLN A 345 14.31 -6.90 -13.48
C GLN A 345 13.09 -6.05 -13.09
N PHE A 346 13.30 -4.77 -12.86
CA PHE A 346 12.26 -3.84 -12.45
C PHE A 346 11.80 -3.01 -13.65
N THR A 347 10.48 -2.86 -13.81
CA THR A 347 9.87 -1.91 -14.74
C THR A 347 9.00 -0.97 -13.90
N LEU A 348 9.40 0.30 -13.84
CA LEU A 348 8.76 1.33 -13.01
C LEU A 348 8.05 2.32 -13.92
N LEU A 349 6.76 2.55 -13.68
CA LEU A 349 5.94 3.48 -14.46
C LEU A 349 5.53 4.65 -13.59
N GLY A 350 5.71 5.86 -14.09
CA GLY A 350 5.32 7.04 -13.34
C GLY A 350 4.93 8.23 -14.20
N ASP A 351 4.11 9.06 -13.57
CA ASP A 351 3.81 10.41 -14.06
C ASP A 351 4.16 11.39 -12.93
N LEU A 352 5.23 12.14 -13.10
CA LEU A 352 5.68 13.09 -12.09
C LEU A 352 4.64 14.17 -11.79
N ASN A 353 3.71 14.42 -12.73
CA ASN A 353 2.63 15.39 -12.55
C ASN A 353 1.44 14.85 -11.73
N GLN A 354 1.42 13.55 -11.38
CA GLN A 354 0.31 12.90 -10.66
C GLN A 354 0.67 12.40 -9.25
N ALA A 355 1.76 12.88 -8.66
CA ALA A 355 2.13 12.52 -7.29
C ALA A 355 1.14 13.13 -6.28
N ILE A 356 0.09 12.39 -5.88
CA ILE A 356 -0.92 12.83 -4.90
C ILE A 356 -0.37 12.80 -3.47
N PHE A 357 0.50 11.82 -3.18
CA PHE A 357 0.97 11.50 -1.83
C PHE A 357 2.39 12.02 -1.54
N LYS A 358 3.05 12.73 -2.48
CA LYS A 358 4.45 13.17 -2.30
C LYS A 358 4.67 14.66 -2.48
N ARG A 359 5.61 15.15 -1.64
CA ARG A 359 5.98 16.57 -1.47
C ARG A 359 7.46 16.87 -1.81
N ASN A 360 8.14 16.01 -2.61
CA ASN A 360 9.58 16.16 -2.88
C ASN A 360 9.88 16.95 -4.15
N GLU A 361 10.84 17.86 -4.06
CA GLU A 361 11.31 18.72 -5.16
C GLU A 361 12.28 18.02 -6.15
N LYS A 362 12.84 16.85 -5.78
CA LYS A 362 13.75 16.08 -6.65
C LYS A 362 13.01 15.07 -7.50
N SER A 363 13.52 14.84 -8.71
CA SER A 363 12.99 13.78 -9.57
C SER A 363 13.14 12.41 -8.88
N LEU A 364 12.05 11.66 -8.81
CA LEU A 364 12.06 10.34 -8.19
C LEU A 364 13.12 9.42 -8.80
N LEU A 365 13.38 9.56 -10.11
CA LEU A 365 14.42 8.77 -10.78
C LEU A 365 15.81 9.06 -10.19
N GLU A 366 16.13 10.31 -9.88
CA GLU A 366 17.43 10.68 -9.25
C GLU A 366 17.56 10.09 -7.85
N GLU A 367 16.45 9.93 -7.16
CA GLU A 367 16.44 9.35 -5.82
C GLU A 367 16.61 7.83 -5.81
N ILE A 368 16.00 7.13 -6.78
CA ILE A 368 15.99 5.65 -6.80
C ILE A 368 17.07 5.04 -7.71
N ALA A 369 17.58 5.79 -8.71
CA ALA A 369 18.61 5.28 -9.61
C ALA A 369 19.84 4.67 -8.89
N PRO A 370 20.33 5.24 -7.78
CA PRO A 370 21.44 4.65 -7.03
C PRO A 370 21.18 3.25 -6.45
N LEU A 371 19.91 2.81 -6.39
CA LEU A 371 19.55 1.45 -5.96
C LEU A 371 19.78 0.38 -7.04
N PHE A 372 20.07 0.81 -8.29
CA PHE A 372 20.22 -0.05 -9.45
C PHE A 372 21.56 0.20 -10.14
N ASP A 373 21.99 -0.75 -10.99
CA ASP A 373 23.18 -0.58 -11.81
C ASP A 373 22.91 0.46 -12.93
N ALA A 374 23.64 1.55 -12.92
CA ALA A 374 23.51 2.61 -13.91
C ALA A 374 23.72 2.11 -15.36
N SER A 375 24.63 1.15 -15.56
CA SER A 375 24.93 0.56 -16.88
C SER A 375 23.79 -0.29 -17.43
N ARG A 376 22.88 -0.74 -16.55
CA ARG A 376 21.72 -1.58 -16.85
C ARG A 376 20.39 -0.87 -16.58
N THR A 377 20.41 0.45 -16.51
CA THR A 377 19.24 1.30 -16.36
C THR A 377 18.86 1.91 -17.70
N SER A 378 17.60 1.77 -18.10
CA SER A 378 17.02 2.39 -19.29
C SER A 378 15.87 3.31 -18.91
N VAL A 379 15.87 4.51 -19.46
CA VAL A 379 14.79 5.49 -19.27
C VAL A 379 14.09 5.70 -20.62
N VAL A 380 12.76 5.62 -20.61
CA VAL A 380 11.93 5.87 -21.79
C VAL A 380 10.87 6.90 -21.42
N GLU A 381 10.82 7.98 -22.18
CA GLU A 381 9.83 9.04 -21.99
C GLU A 381 8.73 8.94 -23.05
N LEU A 382 7.46 8.98 -22.60
CA LEU A 382 6.27 9.02 -23.44
C LEU A 382 5.64 10.41 -23.35
N SER A 383 5.94 11.28 -24.31
CA SER A 383 5.51 12.69 -24.29
C SER A 383 4.09 12.93 -24.81
N LYS A 384 3.50 11.98 -25.56
CA LYS A 384 2.18 12.17 -26.19
C LYS A 384 1.07 11.54 -25.36
N SER A 385 0.06 12.33 -25.04
CA SER A 385 -1.18 11.84 -24.40
C SER A 385 -2.17 11.39 -25.47
N TYR A 386 -2.65 10.15 -25.37
CA TYR A 386 -3.59 9.50 -26.31
C TYR A 386 -4.97 9.25 -25.72
N ARG A 387 -5.11 9.40 -24.41
CA ARG A 387 -6.32 9.04 -23.65
C ARG A 387 -7.43 10.03 -23.89
N SER A 388 -7.17 11.28 -23.58
CA SER A 388 -8.14 12.36 -23.56
C SER A 388 -8.21 13.10 -24.88
N THR A 389 -9.30 13.84 -25.11
CA THR A 389 -9.39 14.77 -26.22
C THR A 389 -8.33 15.88 -26.10
N GLU A 390 -8.05 16.55 -27.21
CA GLU A 390 -7.10 17.69 -27.24
C GLU A 390 -7.55 18.79 -26.28
N GLN A 391 -8.86 19.07 -26.23
CA GLN A 391 -9.45 20.08 -25.36
C GLN A 391 -9.23 19.79 -23.89
N ILE A 392 -9.52 18.55 -23.44
CA ILE A 392 -9.28 18.12 -22.05
C ILE A 392 -7.79 18.17 -21.72
N THR A 393 -6.93 17.72 -22.63
CA THR A 393 -5.47 17.72 -22.41
C THR A 393 -4.95 19.14 -22.28
N ASN A 394 -5.40 20.07 -23.11
CA ASN A 394 -5.00 21.48 -23.03
C ASN A 394 -5.49 22.15 -21.75
N PHE A 395 -6.73 21.88 -21.32
CA PHE A 395 -7.26 22.39 -20.06
C PHE A 395 -6.47 21.87 -18.86
N THR A 396 -6.27 20.55 -18.78
CA THR A 396 -5.59 19.93 -17.64
C THR A 396 -4.12 20.32 -17.56
N LYS A 397 -3.49 20.56 -18.70
CA LYS A 397 -2.11 21.04 -18.81
C LYS A 397 -1.91 22.36 -18.07
N GLU A 398 -2.84 23.29 -18.15
CA GLU A 398 -2.75 24.61 -17.52
C GLU A 398 -2.88 24.56 -15.98
N ILE A 399 -3.38 23.46 -15.41
CA ILE A 399 -3.41 23.28 -13.96
C ILE A 399 -1.98 23.11 -13.41
N MET A 400 -1.04 22.55 -14.20
CA MET A 400 0.31 22.24 -13.77
C MET A 400 1.32 23.27 -14.27
N THR A 401 2.30 23.61 -13.45
CA THR A 401 3.33 24.63 -13.75
C THR A 401 4.43 24.16 -14.72
N GLU A 402 4.68 22.85 -14.84
CA GLU A 402 5.75 22.25 -15.66
C GLU A 402 5.21 21.39 -16.82
N SER A 403 4.06 21.75 -17.35
CA SER A 403 3.31 20.94 -18.31
C SER A 403 3.73 21.11 -19.79
N GLU A 404 4.75 21.90 -20.09
CA GLU A 404 5.19 22.19 -21.48
C GLU A 404 5.55 20.94 -22.30
N ARG A 405 5.88 19.84 -21.62
CA ARG A 405 6.27 18.57 -22.27
C ARG A 405 5.10 17.69 -22.71
N ILE A 406 3.85 18.03 -22.32
CA ILE A 406 2.67 17.22 -22.70
C ILE A 406 2.18 17.65 -24.07
N ILE A 407 2.29 16.76 -25.05
CA ILE A 407 1.80 16.98 -26.41
C ILE A 407 0.44 16.27 -26.54
N PRO A 408 -0.67 17.01 -26.75
CA PRO A 408 -1.97 16.39 -26.97
C PRO A 408 -1.97 15.60 -28.29
N PHE A 409 -2.73 14.53 -28.32
CA PHE A 409 -3.05 13.86 -29.56
C PHE A 409 -4.21 14.59 -30.26
N SER A 410 -4.26 14.60 -31.57
CA SER A 410 -5.24 15.34 -32.38
C SER A 410 -6.65 14.72 -32.37
N ARG A 411 -7.12 14.28 -31.20
CA ARG A 411 -8.48 13.77 -31.00
C ARG A 411 -9.36 14.91 -30.55
N GLN A 412 -10.26 15.35 -31.39
CA GLN A 412 -11.17 16.45 -31.09
C GLN A 412 -12.31 16.01 -30.18
N GLY A 413 -12.79 16.91 -29.33
CA GLY A 413 -13.94 16.75 -28.44
C GLY A 413 -14.46 18.09 -27.97
N ASP A 414 -15.45 18.07 -27.08
CA ASP A 414 -15.97 19.29 -26.48
C ASP A 414 -14.97 19.89 -25.50
N VAL A 415 -15.01 21.22 -25.34
CA VAL A 415 -14.22 21.89 -24.30
C VAL A 415 -14.78 21.54 -22.91
N PRO A 416 -13.92 21.42 -21.88
CA PRO A 416 -14.35 21.22 -20.52
C PRO A 416 -15.35 22.28 -20.05
N LYS A 417 -16.28 21.91 -19.18
CA LYS A 417 -17.23 22.84 -18.56
C LYS A 417 -16.89 23.08 -17.10
N VAL A 418 -16.95 24.32 -16.69
CA VAL A 418 -16.81 24.74 -15.29
C VAL A 418 -18.10 25.46 -14.88
N ILE A 419 -18.83 24.89 -13.93
CA ILE A 419 -20.15 25.38 -13.53
C ILE A 419 -20.11 25.83 -12.06
N GLN A 420 -20.32 27.11 -11.85
CA GLN A 420 -20.40 27.69 -10.51
C GLN A 420 -21.86 27.72 -10.02
N THR A 421 -22.08 27.25 -8.79
CA THR A 421 -23.41 27.23 -8.14
C THR A 421 -23.37 28.00 -6.81
N GLU A 422 -24.50 28.40 -6.31
CA GLU A 422 -24.60 29.24 -5.09
C GLU A 422 -24.46 28.43 -3.80
N ASN A 423 -24.85 27.14 -3.83
CA ASN A 423 -24.87 26.29 -2.64
C ASN A 423 -24.85 24.80 -3.02
N PHE A 424 -24.70 23.94 -1.99
CA PHE A 424 -24.64 22.50 -2.15
C PHE A 424 -25.85 21.88 -2.87
N VAL A 425 -27.05 22.34 -2.58
CA VAL A 425 -28.28 21.80 -3.21
C VAL A 425 -28.28 22.08 -4.70
N ALA A 426 -27.99 23.33 -5.10
CA ALA A 426 -27.85 23.71 -6.50
C ALA A 426 -26.73 22.92 -7.20
N MET A 427 -25.62 22.71 -6.51
CA MET A 427 -24.50 21.86 -7.02
C MET A 427 -24.99 20.43 -7.30
N MET A 428 -25.73 19.81 -6.37
CA MET A 428 -26.24 18.45 -6.56
C MET A 428 -27.25 18.34 -7.69
N ASP A 429 -28.11 19.34 -7.89
CA ASP A 429 -29.06 19.35 -9.01
C ASP A 429 -28.31 19.47 -10.36
N VAL A 430 -27.24 20.27 -10.41
CA VAL A 430 -26.37 20.39 -11.59
C VAL A 430 -25.64 19.06 -11.84
N VAL A 431 -25.04 18.46 -10.81
CA VAL A 431 -24.35 17.16 -10.91
C VAL A 431 -25.29 16.09 -11.44
N GLN A 432 -26.53 16.03 -10.92
CA GLN A 432 -27.55 15.11 -11.41
C GLN A 432 -27.84 15.33 -12.90
N ARG A 433 -28.12 16.58 -13.28
CA ARG A 433 -28.45 16.96 -14.68
C ARG A 433 -27.32 16.57 -15.64
N GLU A 434 -26.07 16.95 -15.31
CA GLU A 434 -24.92 16.66 -16.17
C GLU A 434 -24.62 15.15 -16.21
N ALA A 435 -24.69 14.43 -15.07
CA ALA A 435 -24.48 12.99 -15.05
C ALA A 435 -25.49 12.22 -15.91
N LEU A 436 -26.78 12.58 -15.83
CA LEU A 436 -27.81 11.96 -16.67
C LEU A 436 -27.67 12.33 -18.16
N LYS A 437 -27.16 13.53 -18.46
CA LYS A 437 -26.85 13.94 -19.84
C LYS A 437 -25.70 13.12 -20.39
N LEU A 438 -24.59 13.05 -19.67
CA LEU A 438 -23.37 12.32 -20.06
C LEU A 438 -23.62 10.82 -20.19
N LYS A 439 -24.47 10.23 -19.33
CA LYS A 439 -24.82 8.80 -19.39
C LYS A 439 -25.45 8.38 -20.71
N LYS A 440 -26.03 9.30 -21.49
CA LYS A 440 -26.63 8.99 -22.80
C LYS A 440 -25.60 8.66 -23.88
N SER A 441 -24.38 9.22 -23.76
CA SER A 441 -23.28 9.07 -24.71
C SER A 441 -22.11 8.26 -24.16
N SER A 442 -22.07 7.98 -22.84
CA SER A 442 -20.95 7.37 -22.14
C SER A 442 -21.38 6.10 -21.42
N ASN A 443 -20.54 5.07 -21.50
CA ASN A 443 -20.75 3.82 -20.75
C ASN A 443 -20.48 4.02 -19.26
N MET A 444 -19.40 4.77 -18.92
CA MET A 444 -18.96 5.04 -17.55
C MET A 444 -18.88 6.55 -17.30
N VAL A 445 -19.69 7.04 -16.36
CA VAL A 445 -19.63 8.42 -15.86
C VAL A 445 -19.14 8.38 -14.42
N ALA A 446 -17.99 9.01 -14.15
CA ALA A 446 -17.43 9.10 -12.81
C ALA A 446 -17.66 10.50 -12.21
N ILE A 447 -18.30 10.55 -11.07
CA ILE A 447 -18.38 11.74 -10.20
C ILE A 447 -17.26 11.57 -9.17
N ILE A 448 -16.22 12.40 -9.28
CA ILE A 448 -15.01 12.25 -8.45
C ILE A 448 -14.98 13.36 -7.41
N GLY A 449 -15.04 13.00 -6.13
CA GLY A 449 -14.88 13.90 -4.99
C GLY A 449 -13.44 13.91 -4.45
N ARG A 450 -13.09 14.94 -3.67
CA ARG A 450 -11.78 15.06 -3.03
C ARG A 450 -11.48 13.86 -2.13
N ASN A 451 -12.42 13.53 -1.25
CA ASN A 451 -12.31 12.47 -0.24
C ASN A 451 -13.59 11.65 -0.13
N GLN A 452 -13.60 10.67 0.76
CA GLN A 452 -14.73 9.77 0.96
C GLN A 452 -15.97 10.51 1.53
N GLU A 453 -15.76 11.43 2.46
CA GLU A 453 -16.83 12.19 3.12
C GLU A 453 -17.69 12.98 2.10
N ILE A 454 -17.04 13.73 1.22
CA ILE A 454 -17.71 14.49 0.15
C ILE A 454 -18.46 13.54 -0.80
N CYS A 455 -17.91 12.38 -1.09
CA CYS A 455 -18.55 11.38 -1.95
C CYS A 455 -19.78 10.75 -1.30
N GLU A 456 -19.74 10.47 -0.01
CA GLU A 456 -20.88 9.94 0.75
C GLU A 456 -22.01 10.96 0.85
N GLU A 457 -21.71 12.22 1.11
CA GLU A 457 -22.68 13.31 1.15
C GLU A 457 -23.38 13.48 -0.22
N ALA A 458 -22.61 13.46 -1.30
CA ALA A 458 -23.14 13.51 -2.65
C ALA A 458 -24.00 12.27 -2.97
N TYR A 459 -23.57 11.07 -2.57
CA TYR A 459 -24.33 9.85 -2.77
C TYR A 459 -25.69 9.91 -2.04
N LEU A 460 -25.71 10.34 -0.78
CA LEU A 460 -26.94 10.49 0.00
C LEU A 460 -27.93 11.50 -0.64
N SER A 461 -27.42 12.49 -1.36
CA SER A 461 -28.26 13.45 -2.09
C SER A 461 -28.82 12.89 -3.41
N LEU A 462 -28.11 11.96 -4.06
CA LEU A 462 -28.39 11.52 -5.43
C LEU A 462 -29.03 10.14 -5.54
N TYR A 463 -28.80 9.20 -4.60
CA TYR A 463 -29.19 7.78 -4.73
C TYR A 463 -30.71 7.56 -4.89
N LYS A 464 -31.54 8.49 -4.41
CA LYS A 464 -33.01 8.43 -4.60
C LYS A 464 -33.47 9.09 -5.90
N LYS A 465 -32.62 9.92 -6.53
CA LYS A 465 -32.97 10.73 -7.70
C LYS A 465 -32.49 10.06 -9.01
N MET A 466 -31.45 9.22 -8.95
CA MET A 466 -30.90 8.53 -10.11
C MET A 466 -30.21 7.22 -9.71
N ASP A 467 -30.03 6.30 -10.67
CA ASP A 467 -29.22 5.10 -10.46
C ASP A 467 -27.74 5.46 -10.43
N VAL A 468 -27.17 5.48 -9.24
CA VAL A 468 -25.76 5.82 -8.99
C VAL A 468 -25.16 4.89 -7.95
N LYS A 469 -23.91 4.52 -8.13
CA LYS A 469 -23.17 3.62 -7.23
C LYS A 469 -22.08 4.36 -6.50
N LEU A 470 -22.01 4.20 -5.18
CA LEU A 470 -20.89 4.67 -4.40
C LEU A 470 -19.79 3.60 -4.39
N VAL A 471 -18.59 3.97 -4.81
CA VAL A 471 -17.39 3.15 -4.76
C VAL A 471 -16.56 3.59 -3.56
N HIS A 472 -16.27 2.68 -2.66
CA HIS A 472 -15.47 2.91 -1.45
C HIS A 472 -14.53 1.73 -1.18
N MET A 473 -13.65 1.85 -0.18
CA MET A 473 -12.65 0.83 0.14
C MET A 473 -13.20 -0.60 0.33
N GLY A 474 -14.40 -0.74 0.89
CA GLY A 474 -15.05 -2.04 1.12
C GLY A 474 -15.76 -2.62 -0.10
N ASN A 475 -16.07 -1.81 -1.13
CA ASN A 475 -16.75 -2.23 -2.35
C ASN A 475 -16.07 -1.64 -3.58
N GLN A 476 -15.03 -2.31 -4.02
CA GLN A 476 -14.19 -1.89 -5.14
C GLN A 476 -14.56 -2.67 -6.42
N LYS A 477 -15.76 -2.45 -6.96
CA LYS A 477 -16.18 -3.00 -8.25
C LYS A 477 -16.50 -1.89 -9.23
N LEU A 478 -15.76 -1.83 -10.33
CA LEU A 478 -16.13 -1.02 -11.49
C LEU A 478 -17.31 -1.68 -12.21
N SER A 479 -18.25 -0.86 -12.62
CA SER A 479 -19.39 -1.28 -13.42
C SER A 479 -19.78 -0.15 -14.35
N GLU A 480 -20.39 -0.48 -15.46
CA GLU A 480 -21.04 0.51 -16.31
C GLU A 480 -22.09 1.31 -15.53
N GLY A 481 -22.30 2.55 -15.93
CA GLY A 481 -23.26 3.45 -15.31
C GLY A 481 -22.63 4.70 -14.71
N ILE A 482 -23.35 5.31 -13.77
CA ILE A 482 -22.89 6.47 -13.01
C ILE A 482 -22.34 5.99 -11.68
N MET A 483 -21.13 6.43 -11.34
CA MET A 483 -20.49 6.10 -10.06
C MET A 483 -19.93 7.32 -9.37
N ILE A 484 -19.94 7.31 -8.05
CA ILE A 484 -19.29 8.32 -7.21
C ILE A 484 -18.11 7.65 -6.53
N LEU A 485 -16.94 8.28 -6.57
CA LEU A 485 -15.74 7.75 -5.96
C LEU A 485 -14.80 8.86 -5.52
N PRO A 486 -14.01 8.64 -4.44
CA PRO A 486 -12.99 9.58 -4.02
C PRO A 486 -11.80 9.59 -4.98
N SER A 487 -11.09 10.71 -5.04
CA SER A 487 -9.96 10.98 -5.93
C SER A 487 -8.89 9.89 -5.95
N TYR A 488 -8.56 9.36 -4.79
CA TYR A 488 -7.53 8.33 -4.63
C TYR A 488 -7.93 6.96 -5.21
N LEU A 489 -9.23 6.64 -5.29
CA LEU A 489 -9.72 5.43 -5.97
C LEU A 489 -9.80 5.62 -7.49
N ALA A 490 -9.92 6.85 -7.97
CA ALA A 490 -9.90 7.16 -9.39
C ALA A 490 -8.51 6.98 -10.03
N LYS A 491 -7.46 6.91 -9.21
CA LYS A 491 -6.08 6.82 -9.69
C LYS A 491 -5.82 5.52 -10.45
N GLY A 492 -5.14 5.63 -11.59
CA GLY A 492 -4.92 4.52 -12.52
C GLY A 492 -6.11 4.19 -13.42
N LEU A 493 -7.32 4.64 -13.08
CA LEU A 493 -8.54 4.36 -13.85
C LEU A 493 -8.78 5.40 -14.95
N GLU A 494 -9.67 5.04 -15.86
CA GLU A 494 -10.11 5.86 -17.00
C GLU A 494 -11.62 5.78 -17.10
N PHE A 495 -12.26 6.91 -17.38
CA PHE A 495 -13.72 7.00 -17.51
C PHE A 495 -14.07 7.75 -18.78
N ASP A 496 -15.16 7.35 -19.44
CA ASP A 496 -15.63 8.07 -20.62
C ASP A 496 -15.86 9.54 -20.31
N SER A 497 -16.58 9.81 -19.22
CA SER A 497 -16.87 11.17 -18.76
C SER A 497 -16.60 11.32 -17.25
N VAL A 498 -16.09 12.48 -16.86
CA VAL A 498 -15.79 12.82 -15.46
C VAL A 498 -16.52 14.09 -15.05
N ILE A 499 -17.12 14.05 -13.86
CA ILE A 499 -17.61 15.21 -13.14
C ILE A 499 -16.74 15.40 -11.89
N VAL A 500 -16.01 16.51 -11.83
CA VAL A 500 -15.26 16.91 -10.62
C VAL A 500 -16.25 17.55 -9.66
N LEU A 501 -16.42 16.91 -8.51
CA LEU A 501 -17.34 17.33 -7.47
C LEU A 501 -16.70 18.37 -6.57
N ASP A 502 -17.40 19.49 -6.38
CA ASP A 502 -17.01 20.62 -5.56
C ASP A 502 -15.61 21.21 -5.89
N ALA A 503 -15.46 21.68 -7.13
CA ALA A 503 -14.25 22.39 -7.58
C ALA A 503 -14.19 23.85 -7.04
N SER A 504 -14.53 24.05 -5.75
CA SER A 504 -14.58 25.36 -5.12
C SER A 504 -13.24 25.78 -4.50
N GLU A 505 -13.11 27.10 -4.26
CA GLU A 505 -11.98 27.68 -3.53
C GLU A 505 -11.88 27.12 -2.10
N LYS A 506 -13.00 26.76 -1.48
CA LYS A 506 -13.06 26.16 -0.15
C LYS A 506 -12.41 24.76 -0.15
N THR A 507 -12.69 23.98 -1.19
CA THR A 507 -12.21 22.58 -1.29
C THR A 507 -10.80 22.49 -1.86
N TYR A 508 -10.42 23.41 -2.77
CA TYR A 508 -9.08 23.46 -3.39
C TYR A 508 -8.52 24.89 -3.34
N PRO A 509 -8.07 25.36 -2.14
CA PRO A 509 -7.68 26.75 -1.92
C PRO A 509 -6.30 27.12 -2.47
N SER A 510 -5.40 26.16 -2.70
CA SER A 510 -3.97 26.46 -2.87
C SER A 510 -3.28 25.68 -3.99
N SER A 511 -2.05 26.11 -4.29
CA SER A 511 -1.19 25.42 -5.26
C SER A 511 -0.84 23.98 -4.84
N ALA A 512 -0.97 23.63 -3.56
CA ALA A 512 -0.76 22.25 -3.09
C ALA A 512 -1.81 21.28 -3.66
N ASP A 513 -2.99 21.78 -4.06
CA ASP A 513 -4.08 20.98 -4.62
C ASP A 513 -3.96 20.75 -6.13
N LYS A 514 -3.00 21.37 -6.82
CA LYS A 514 -2.79 21.27 -8.28
C LYS A 514 -2.73 19.82 -8.76
N THR A 515 -1.89 19.04 -8.12
CA THR A 515 -1.66 17.64 -8.49
C THR A 515 -2.91 16.79 -8.34
N LEU A 516 -3.70 17.05 -7.29
CA LEU A 516 -4.95 16.35 -7.04
C LEU A 516 -6.00 16.67 -8.11
N LEU A 517 -6.23 17.96 -8.38
CA LEU A 517 -7.15 18.40 -9.44
C LEU A 517 -6.70 17.91 -10.83
N TYR A 518 -5.42 18.01 -11.16
CA TYR A 518 -4.87 17.46 -12.39
C TYR A 518 -5.17 15.96 -12.51
N THR A 519 -4.96 15.21 -11.44
CA THR A 519 -5.21 13.77 -11.43
C THR A 519 -6.69 13.47 -11.68
N MET A 520 -7.61 14.17 -11.03
CA MET A 520 -9.06 13.97 -11.21
C MET A 520 -9.50 14.32 -12.64
N CYS A 521 -9.11 15.50 -13.13
CA CYS A 521 -9.47 15.97 -14.47
C CYS A 521 -8.90 15.08 -15.57
N SER A 522 -7.66 14.57 -15.40
CA SER A 522 -6.99 13.71 -16.37
C SER A 522 -7.54 12.27 -16.45
N ARG A 523 -8.53 11.92 -15.62
CA ARG A 523 -9.27 10.65 -15.73
C ARG A 523 -10.31 10.65 -16.85
N ALA A 524 -10.70 11.82 -17.36
CA ALA A 524 -11.69 11.97 -18.42
C ALA A 524 -11.12 11.62 -19.80
N MET A 525 -11.85 10.79 -20.55
CA MET A 525 -11.48 10.45 -21.94
C MET A 525 -12.18 11.34 -22.96
N HIS A 526 -13.47 11.63 -22.77
CA HIS A 526 -14.32 12.33 -23.74
C HIS A 526 -14.88 13.64 -23.20
N ASP A 527 -15.43 13.63 -21.98
CA ASP A 527 -16.11 14.79 -21.40
C ASP A 527 -15.59 15.08 -20.00
N LEU A 528 -15.40 16.36 -19.70
CA LEU A 528 -14.99 16.86 -18.39
C LEU A 528 -15.90 17.99 -17.96
N VAL A 529 -16.53 17.84 -16.80
CA VAL A 529 -17.33 18.86 -16.13
C VAL A 529 -16.80 19.08 -14.72
N ALA A 530 -16.59 20.31 -14.31
CA ALA A 530 -16.26 20.66 -12.93
C ALA A 530 -17.40 21.49 -12.35
N VAL A 531 -17.93 21.13 -11.19
CA VAL A 531 -19.01 21.84 -10.53
C VAL A 531 -18.54 22.33 -9.17
N SER A 532 -18.79 23.61 -8.83
CA SER A 532 -18.37 24.20 -7.57
C SER A 532 -19.55 24.62 -6.70
N ASN A 533 -19.36 24.44 -5.38
CA ASN A 533 -20.25 24.99 -4.34
C ASN A 533 -19.71 26.35 -3.88
N GLY A 534 -20.18 27.44 -4.47
CA GLY A 534 -19.64 28.78 -4.30
C GLY A 534 -18.56 29.13 -5.32
N GLU A 535 -17.62 29.99 -4.95
CA GLU A 535 -16.55 30.46 -5.82
C GLU A 535 -15.67 29.30 -6.31
N ILE A 536 -15.35 29.32 -7.60
CA ILE A 536 -14.46 28.33 -8.21
C ILE A 536 -13.03 28.45 -7.65
N THR A 537 -12.32 27.34 -7.62
CA THR A 537 -10.91 27.30 -7.18
C THR A 537 -10.03 28.31 -7.92
N PRO A 538 -9.10 29.00 -7.23
CA PRO A 538 -8.13 29.88 -7.87
C PRO A 538 -7.33 29.19 -8.99
N LEU A 539 -7.16 27.87 -8.90
CA LEU A 539 -6.43 27.07 -9.87
C LEU A 539 -7.10 27.05 -11.25
N PHE A 540 -8.44 27.13 -11.33
CA PHE A 540 -9.15 27.23 -12.60
C PHE A 540 -9.23 28.68 -13.09
N LYS A 541 -9.21 29.68 -12.20
CA LYS A 541 -9.19 31.09 -12.57
C LYS A 541 -7.93 31.50 -13.37
N THR A 542 -6.85 30.74 -13.26
CA THR A 542 -5.59 30.97 -14.01
C THR A 542 -5.61 30.37 -15.41
N ILE A 543 -6.56 29.48 -15.73
CA ILE A 543 -6.65 28.83 -17.04
C ILE A 543 -7.25 29.81 -18.07
N PRO A 544 -6.68 29.90 -19.30
CA PRO A 544 -7.22 30.75 -20.35
C PRO A 544 -8.69 30.44 -20.68
N ASN A 545 -9.56 31.45 -20.73
CA ASN A 545 -11.00 31.30 -20.89
C ASN A 545 -11.44 30.57 -22.17
N HIS A 546 -10.59 30.51 -23.20
CA HIS A 546 -10.92 29.80 -24.44
C HIS A 546 -10.77 28.26 -24.33
N LEU A 547 -10.20 27.76 -23.21
CA LEU A 547 -9.98 26.34 -22.98
C LEU A 547 -11.13 25.66 -22.24
N TYR A 548 -12.13 26.40 -21.77
CA TYR A 548 -13.31 25.85 -21.10
C TYR A 548 -14.54 26.75 -21.24
N GLU A 549 -15.72 26.16 -21.11
CA GLU A 549 -16.97 26.88 -20.98
C GLU A 549 -17.25 27.18 -19.51
N PHE A 550 -17.52 28.45 -19.18
CA PHE A 550 -17.86 28.87 -17.82
C PHE A 550 -19.33 29.22 -17.72
N GLU A 551 -20.03 28.58 -16.79
CA GLU A 551 -21.45 28.87 -16.48
C GLU A 551 -21.62 29.24 -15.01
N THR A 552 -22.42 30.27 -14.71
CA THR A 552 -22.89 30.58 -13.35
C THR A 552 -24.39 30.33 -13.28
N LEU A 553 -24.80 29.45 -12.37
CA LEU A 553 -26.20 29.11 -12.15
C LEU A 553 -26.66 29.67 -10.79
N SER A 554 -27.40 30.75 -10.81
CA SER A 554 -28.17 31.25 -9.66
C SER A 554 -29.57 30.63 -9.65
N VAL A 555 -30.03 30.17 -8.50
CA VAL A 555 -31.42 29.71 -8.32
C VAL A 555 -32.34 30.92 -8.51
N LYS A 556 -33.01 31.03 -9.67
CA LYS A 556 -34.17 31.94 -9.76
C LYS A 556 -35.22 31.45 -8.78
N THR A 557 -35.33 32.10 -7.64
CA THR A 557 -36.47 31.97 -6.74
C THR A 557 -37.71 32.34 -7.54
N GLN A 558 -38.46 31.36 -8.02
CA GLN A 558 -39.84 31.62 -8.45
C GLN A 558 -40.61 31.98 -7.18
N LEU A 559 -40.74 33.27 -6.91
CA LEU A 559 -41.76 33.75 -6.03
C LEU A 559 -43.13 33.34 -6.63
N PRO A 560 -44.03 32.73 -5.85
CA PRO A 560 -45.38 32.50 -6.34
C PRO A 560 -45.98 33.87 -6.64
N SER A 561 -46.35 34.07 -7.89
CA SER A 561 -47.20 35.21 -8.26
C SER A 561 -48.55 35.03 -7.58
N ASP A 562 -48.77 35.78 -6.51
CA ASP A 562 -50.11 36.01 -5.98
C ASP A 562 -51.00 36.59 -7.08
N SER A 563 -52.00 35.83 -7.47
CA SER A 563 -53.24 36.34 -8.11
C SER A 563 -54.40 35.47 -7.68
#